data_a10de7ee10c82e1171c134e36e255025
#
_entry.id   a10de7ee10c82e1171c134e36e255025
#
_cell.length_a   1.000
_cell.length_b   1.000
_cell.length_c   1.000
_cell.angle_alpha   90.00
_cell.angle_beta   90.00
_cell.angle_gamma   90.00
#
_symmetry.space_group_name_H-M   'P 1'
#
loop_
_entity.id
_entity.type
_entity.pdbx_description
1 polymer ?
#
loop_
_entity_poly.entity_id
_entity_poly.type
_entity_poly.pdbx_seq_one_letter_code
_entity_poly.pdbx_strand_id
1 'polypeptide(L)'
;GTIMSNYALEQTLKKHGIEFLRGSVGDRYVLELMTEAGASLGGEPSGHVILLDSHTAGDGILTAVKLAEILVGARATLDDLADEFHPYPQVLDGLKVRKKVPLDIPVIAELIKSAERRFGDSGRLVIRYSGTEPLLRIMAEGPDATKVKSVVGELKAGLGDVITELSIEKG
;
A
#
# COMPACT_ATOMS: atom_id res chain seq x y z
N GLY A 1 -3.51 -0.06 9.00
CA GLY A 1 -2.61 -0.89 8.18
C GLY A 1 -1.35 -0.16 7.74
N THR A 2 -0.70 -0.62 6.69
CA THR A 2 0.53 -0.01 6.19
C THR A 2 0.34 0.65 4.83
N ILE A 3 1.35 1.42 4.39
CA ILE A 3 1.41 1.94 3.02
C ILE A 3 1.38 0.83 1.96
N MET A 4 1.60 -0.44 2.32
CA MET A 4 1.54 -1.60 1.41
C MET A 4 0.18 -2.32 1.44
N SER A 5 -0.73 -1.98 2.37
CA SER A 5 -2.08 -2.54 2.39
C SER A 5 -2.85 -2.16 1.13
N ASN A 6 -3.55 -3.12 0.53
CA ASN A 6 -4.26 -2.90 -0.73
C ASN A 6 -5.31 -1.79 -0.62
N TYR A 7 -5.43 -0.96 -1.65
CA TYR A 7 -6.35 0.19 -1.62
C TYR A 7 -7.83 -0.22 -1.60
N ALA A 8 -8.16 -1.39 -2.17
CA ALA A 8 -9.51 -1.93 -2.06
C ALA A 8 -9.94 -2.15 -0.60
N LEU A 9 -9.00 -2.51 0.31
CA LEU A 9 -9.32 -2.66 1.73
C LEU A 9 -9.80 -1.33 2.34
N GLU A 10 -9.09 -0.24 2.08
CA GLU A 10 -9.50 1.09 2.53
C GLU A 10 -10.87 1.48 1.98
N GLN A 11 -11.11 1.22 0.68
CA GLN A 11 -12.41 1.51 0.05
C GLN A 11 -13.54 0.65 0.62
N THR A 12 -13.27 -0.62 0.93
CA THR A 12 -14.24 -1.51 1.56
C THR A 12 -14.58 -1.06 2.97
N LEU A 13 -13.57 -0.78 3.80
CA LEU A 13 -13.78 -0.28 5.15
C LEU A 13 -14.54 1.06 5.18
N LYS A 14 -14.22 1.97 4.26
CA LYS A 14 -14.92 3.24 4.11
C LYS A 14 -16.42 3.05 3.81
N LYS A 15 -16.80 2.07 3.01
CA LYS A 15 -18.23 1.75 2.74
C LYS A 15 -18.97 1.34 4.01
N HIS A 16 -18.25 0.71 4.97
CA HIS A 16 -18.79 0.32 6.27
C HIS A 16 -18.67 1.41 7.35
N GLY A 17 -18.23 2.62 6.97
CA GLY A 17 -18.02 3.72 7.93
C GLY A 17 -16.81 3.52 8.86
N ILE A 18 -15.88 2.64 8.48
CA ILE A 18 -14.67 2.34 9.25
C ILE A 18 -13.53 3.18 8.69
N GLU A 19 -12.90 3.97 9.53
CA GLU A 19 -11.70 4.73 9.18
C GLU A 19 -10.50 3.80 9.03
N PHE A 20 -9.69 4.04 8.00
CA PHE A 20 -8.47 3.29 7.72
C PHE A 20 -7.26 4.20 7.73
N LEU A 21 -6.34 3.95 8.64
CA LEU A 21 -5.09 4.71 8.76
C LEU A 21 -3.91 3.90 8.21
N ARG A 22 -2.94 4.60 7.60
CA ARG A 22 -1.74 3.99 6.99
C ARG A 22 -0.47 4.43 7.69
N GLY A 23 0.21 3.47 8.31
CA GLY A 23 1.56 3.64 8.86
C GLY A 23 2.66 3.20 7.92
N SER A 24 3.89 3.35 8.36
CA SER A 24 5.06 2.75 7.73
C SER A 24 4.99 1.21 7.79
N VAL A 25 5.74 0.54 6.92
CA VAL A 25 5.84 -0.92 6.91
C VAL A 25 6.58 -1.39 8.16
N GLY A 26 6.00 -2.35 8.87
CA GLY A 26 6.51 -2.95 10.10
C GLY A 26 5.44 -2.95 11.20
N ASP A 27 5.27 -4.08 11.86
CA ASP A 27 4.29 -4.31 12.93
C ASP A 27 4.41 -3.28 14.07
N ARG A 28 5.63 -2.90 14.42
CA ARG A 28 5.90 -1.84 15.38
C ARG A 28 5.23 -0.51 15.00
N TYR A 29 5.34 -0.08 13.75
CA TYR A 29 4.75 1.18 13.29
C TYR A 29 3.22 1.09 13.22
N VAL A 30 2.70 -0.10 12.90
CA VAL A 30 1.25 -0.35 12.97
C VAL A 30 0.77 -0.22 14.41
N LEU A 31 1.47 -0.83 15.37
CA LEU A 31 1.12 -0.76 16.80
C LEU A 31 1.21 0.69 17.35
N GLU A 32 2.26 1.43 17.00
CA GLU A 32 2.40 2.84 17.36
C GLU A 32 1.20 3.66 16.85
N LEU A 33 0.86 3.52 15.55
CA LEU A 33 -0.28 4.20 14.94
C LEU A 33 -1.62 3.82 15.57
N MET A 34 -1.83 2.53 15.87
CA MET A 34 -3.03 2.04 16.56
C MET A 34 -3.17 2.68 17.94
N THR A 35 -2.08 2.75 18.68
CA THR A 35 -2.07 3.34 20.04
C THR A 35 -2.40 4.83 20.00
N GLU A 36 -1.81 5.56 19.07
CA GLU A 36 -2.04 7.00 18.89
C GLU A 36 -3.48 7.30 18.46
N ALA A 37 -4.04 6.47 17.58
CA ALA A 37 -5.38 6.65 17.03
C ALA A 37 -6.49 6.02 17.88
N GLY A 38 -6.17 5.25 18.92
CA GLY A 38 -7.14 4.48 19.69
C GLY A 38 -7.81 3.37 18.88
N ALA A 39 -7.09 2.76 17.92
CA ALA A 39 -7.62 1.71 17.05
C ALA A 39 -7.42 0.32 17.66
N SER A 40 -8.46 -0.51 17.62
CA SER A 40 -8.45 -1.87 18.19
C SER A 40 -7.87 -2.93 17.24
N LEU A 41 -7.93 -2.72 15.91
CA LEU A 41 -7.52 -3.68 14.89
C LEU A 41 -6.47 -3.08 13.97
N GLY A 42 -5.38 -3.79 13.76
CA GLY A 42 -4.36 -3.42 12.80
C GLY A 42 -3.74 -4.65 12.14
N GLY A 43 -3.00 -4.41 11.04
CA GLY A 43 -2.32 -5.51 10.37
C GLY A 43 -1.54 -5.11 9.14
N GLU A 44 -0.86 -6.10 8.58
CA GLU A 44 -0.01 -5.98 7.40
C GLU A 44 -0.35 -7.04 6.35
N PRO A 45 -0.05 -6.77 5.07
CA PRO A 45 -0.22 -7.77 4.00
C PRO A 45 0.60 -9.05 4.19
N SER A 46 1.60 -9.03 5.07
CA SER A 46 2.40 -10.19 5.47
C SER A 46 1.63 -11.24 6.28
N GLY A 47 0.39 -10.92 6.70
CA GLY A 47 -0.43 -11.76 7.57
C GLY A 47 -0.30 -11.45 9.06
N HIS A 48 0.46 -10.44 9.44
CA HIS A 48 0.47 -9.92 10.80
C HIS A 48 -0.86 -9.24 11.10
N VAL A 49 -1.54 -9.68 12.17
CA VAL A 49 -2.78 -9.08 12.67
C VAL A 49 -2.60 -8.76 14.15
N ILE A 50 -2.93 -7.54 14.54
CA ILE A 50 -2.86 -7.04 15.92
C ILE A 50 -4.29 -6.78 16.40
N LEU A 51 -4.69 -7.44 17.47
CA LEU A 51 -5.98 -7.25 18.18
C LEU A 51 -5.67 -6.55 19.51
N LEU A 52 -5.56 -5.21 19.49
CA LEU A 52 -5.00 -4.43 20.59
C LEU A 52 -5.80 -4.56 21.90
N ASP A 53 -7.10 -4.78 21.81
CA ASP A 53 -7.96 -5.03 22.99
C ASP A 53 -7.63 -6.36 23.70
N SER A 54 -6.94 -7.27 23.00
CA SER A 54 -6.61 -8.60 23.53
C SER A 54 -5.11 -8.78 23.75
N HIS A 55 -4.26 -8.26 22.89
CA HIS A 55 -2.80 -8.41 22.96
C HIS A 55 -2.07 -7.28 22.23
N THR A 56 -0.90 -6.87 22.73
CA THR A 56 -0.10 -5.76 22.19
C THR A 56 0.86 -6.17 21.07
N ALA A 57 0.78 -7.39 20.58
CA ALA A 57 1.59 -7.89 19.49
C ALA A 57 0.74 -8.73 18.53
N GLY A 58 1.22 -8.92 17.32
CA GLY A 58 0.59 -9.84 16.37
C GLY A 58 0.68 -11.27 16.91
N ASP A 59 -0.47 -11.96 16.99
CA ASP A 59 -0.59 -13.33 17.44
C ASP A 59 -1.50 -14.11 16.50
N GLY A 60 -0.90 -15.07 15.75
CA GLY A 60 -1.62 -15.88 14.78
C GLY A 60 -2.61 -16.86 15.41
N ILE A 61 -2.34 -17.36 16.62
CA ILE A 61 -3.26 -18.25 17.33
C ILE A 61 -4.48 -17.48 17.81
N LEU A 62 -4.27 -16.34 18.45
CA LEU A 62 -5.33 -15.43 18.86
C LEU A 62 -6.20 -15.00 17.67
N THR A 63 -5.55 -14.64 16.55
CA THR A 63 -6.24 -14.26 15.30
C THR A 63 -7.10 -15.41 14.78
N ALA A 64 -6.58 -16.64 14.77
CA ALA A 64 -7.34 -17.81 14.31
C ALA A 64 -8.55 -18.10 15.22
N VAL A 65 -8.38 -18.03 16.54
CA VAL A 65 -9.48 -18.21 17.50
C VAL A 65 -10.55 -17.13 17.31
N LYS A 66 -10.14 -15.86 17.14
CA LYS A 66 -11.06 -14.74 16.92
C LYS A 66 -11.83 -14.89 15.62
N LEU A 67 -11.15 -15.32 14.55
CA LEU A 67 -11.81 -15.61 13.28
C LEU A 67 -12.84 -16.74 13.41
N ALA A 68 -12.49 -17.83 14.10
CA ALA A 68 -13.42 -18.94 14.35
C ALA A 68 -14.66 -18.47 15.15
N GLU A 69 -14.47 -17.62 16.18
CA GLU A 69 -15.56 -17.00 16.93
C GLU A 69 -16.51 -16.21 16.02
N ILE A 70 -15.95 -15.40 15.11
CA ILE A 70 -16.73 -14.61 14.14
C ILE A 70 -17.53 -15.54 13.21
N LEU A 71 -16.91 -16.56 12.62
CA LEU A 71 -17.57 -17.50 11.72
C LEU A 71 -18.74 -18.22 12.40
N VAL A 72 -18.54 -18.69 13.62
CA VAL A 72 -19.59 -19.34 14.41
C VAL A 72 -20.72 -18.37 14.74
N GLY A 73 -20.38 -17.16 15.19
CA GLY A 73 -21.37 -16.12 15.52
C GLY A 73 -22.19 -15.68 14.32
N ALA A 74 -21.55 -15.49 13.19
CA ALA A 74 -22.19 -15.10 11.93
C ALA A 74 -22.94 -16.26 11.23
N ARG A 75 -22.67 -17.52 11.63
CA ARG A 75 -23.13 -18.74 10.93
C ARG A 75 -22.71 -18.73 9.45
N ALA A 76 -21.52 -18.24 9.17
CA ALA A 76 -20.95 -18.05 7.84
C ALA A 76 -19.71 -18.91 7.65
N THR A 77 -19.37 -19.18 6.42
CA THR A 77 -18.10 -19.77 6.04
C THR A 77 -17.05 -18.68 5.82
N LEU A 78 -15.78 -19.05 5.72
CA LEU A 78 -14.71 -18.12 5.39
C LEU A 78 -14.91 -17.49 3.99
N ASP A 79 -15.38 -18.28 3.04
CA ASP A 79 -15.65 -17.83 1.68
C ASP A 79 -16.77 -16.77 1.66
N ASP A 80 -17.85 -16.97 2.44
CA ASP A 80 -18.93 -15.99 2.55
C ASP A 80 -18.43 -14.63 3.03
N LEU A 81 -17.50 -14.61 4.00
CA LEU A 81 -16.92 -13.37 4.52
C LEU A 81 -15.87 -12.77 3.57
N ALA A 82 -15.13 -13.62 2.86
CA ALA A 82 -14.09 -13.17 1.93
C ALA A 82 -14.67 -12.51 0.67
N ASP A 83 -15.88 -12.88 0.26
CA ASP A 83 -16.57 -12.31 -0.92
C ASP A 83 -16.83 -10.80 -0.83
N GLU A 84 -16.82 -10.24 0.36
CA GLU A 84 -16.95 -8.79 0.55
C GLU A 84 -15.70 -8.00 0.15
N PHE A 85 -14.56 -8.69 0.02
CA PHE A 85 -13.27 -8.05 -0.25
C PHE A 85 -12.59 -8.61 -1.49
N HIS A 86 -12.50 -7.80 -2.53
CA HIS A 86 -11.74 -8.12 -3.73
C HIS A 86 -10.54 -7.17 -3.86
N PRO A 87 -9.30 -7.68 -3.69
CA PRO A 87 -8.12 -6.84 -3.81
C PRO A 87 -7.99 -6.27 -5.23
N TYR A 88 -7.64 -5.00 -5.32
CA TYR A 88 -7.35 -4.39 -6.62
C TYR A 88 -6.07 -4.99 -7.23
N PRO A 89 -6.04 -5.17 -8.55
CA PRO A 89 -4.81 -5.43 -9.28
C PRO A 89 -3.71 -4.45 -8.88
N GLN A 90 -2.54 -4.99 -8.57
CA GLN A 90 -1.37 -4.24 -8.16
C GLN A 90 -0.21 -4.52 -9.12
N VAL A 91 0.52 -3.48 -9.50
CA VAL A 91 1.80 -3.58 -10.20
C VAL A 91 2.88 -3.01 -9.30
N LEU A 92 3.89 -3.81 -9.03
CA LEU A 92 5.11 -3.39 -8.36
C LEU A 92 6.26 -3.51 -9.37
N ASP A 93 6.87 -2.41 -9.71
CA ASP A 93 7.99 -2.37 -10.64
C ASP A 93 9.15 -1.55 -10.05
N GLY A 94 10.33 -1.68 -10.64
CA GLY A 94 11.53 -1.02 -10.19
C GLY A 94 12.32 -0.40 -11.34
N LEU A 95 12.82 0.80 -11.10
CA LEU A 95 13.76 1.49 -11.98
C LEU A 95 15.13 1.53 -11.30
N LYS A 96 16.13 0.87 -11.89
CA LYS A 96 17.51 0.99 -11.44
C LYS A 96 18.02 2.40 -11.73
N VAL A 97 18.64 3.04 -10.75
CA VAL A 97 19.16 4.40 -10.86
C VAL A 97 20.65 4.41 -10.52
N ARG A 98 21.42 5.26 -11.17
CA ARG A 98 22.83 5.44 -10.82
C ARG A 98 22.99 6.24 -9.53
N LYS A 99 22.12 7.22 -9.33
CA LYS A 99 22.09 8.11 -8.18
C LYS A 99 20.63 8.38 -7.78
N LYS A 100 20.37 8.43 -6.48
CA LYS A 100 19.07 8.85 -5.97
C LYS A 100 18.95 10.37 -6.12
N VAL A 101 18.01 10.83 -6.92
CA VAL A 101 17.65 12.25 -7.05
C VAL A 101 16.39 12.55 -6.26
N PRO A 102 16.25 13.76 -5.68
CA PRO A 102 15.02 14.13 -4.96
C PRO A 102 13.78 13.99 -5.86
N LEU A 103 12.71 13.41 -5.33
CA LEU A 103 11.46 13.21 -6.09
C LEU A 103 10.60 14.50 -6.17
N ASP A 104 10.92 15.49 -5.40
CA ASP A 104 10.29 16.83 -5.38
C ASP A 104 10.84 17.80 -6.42
N ILE A 105 11.84 17.39 -7.21
CA ILE A 105 12.29 18.17 -8.38
C ILE A 105 11.08 18.40 -9.30
N PRO A 106 10.82 19.64 -9.75
CA PRO A 106 9.58 20.01 -10.43
C PRO A 106 9.18 19.08 -11.59
N VAL A 107 10.12 18.72 -12.44
CA VAL A 107 9.85 17.83 -13.59
C VAL A 107 9.47 16.41 -13.13
N ILE A 108 10.10 15.88 -12.10
CA ILE A 108 9.79 14.56 -11.53
C ILE A 108 8.43 14.62 -10.81
N ALA A 109 8.23 15.63 -9.98
CA ALA A 109 6.99 15.83 -9.24
C ALA A 109 5.78 15.96 -10.17
N GLU A 110 5.92 16.62 -11.32
CA GLU A 110 4.83 16.76 -12.29
C GLU A 110 4.52 15.43 -13.01
N LEU A 111 5.53 14.62 -13.34
CA LEU A 111 5.32 13.26 -13.86
C LEU A 111 4.53 12.40 -12.87
N ILE A 112 4.91 12.45 -11.60
CA ILE A 112 4.23 11.72 -10.54
C ILE A 112 2.77 12.19 -10.39
N LYS A 113 2.55 13.49 -10.26
CA LYS A 113 1.20 14.07 -10.16
C LYS A 113 0.34 13.77 -11.39
N SER A 114 0.92 13.77 -12.57
CA SER A 114 0.21 13.41 -13.80
C SER A 114 -0.27 11.96 -13.77
N ALA A 115 0.58 11.05 -13.29
CA ALA A 115 0.21 9.64 -13.11
C ALA A 115 -0.87 9.47 -12.03
N GLU A 116 -0.77 10.17 -10.90
CA GLU A 116 -1.78 10.17 -9.83
C GLU A 116 -3.14 10.66 -10.33
N ARG A 117 -3.18 11.76 -11.08
CA ARG A 117 -4.43 12.29 -11.67
C ARG A 117 -5.14 11.28 -12.55
N ARG A 118 -4.42 10.37 -13.21
CA ARG A 118 -5.04 9.32 -14.02
C ARG A 118 -5.80 8.30 -13.18
N PHE A 119 -5.39 8.06 -11.95
CA PHE A 119 -6.14 7.17 -11.04
C PHE A 119 -7.33 7.88 -10.38
N GLY A 120 -7.21 9.18 -10.09
CA GLY A 120 -8.19 9.92 -9.30
C GLY A 120 -8.41 9.22 -7.96
N ASP A 121 -9.67 9.10 -7.54
CA ASP A 121 -10.05 8.42 -6.30
C ASP A 121 -10.20 6.89 -6.46
N SER A 122 -9.95 6.34 -7.66
CA SER A 122 -10.18 4.93 -7.93
C SER A 122 -8.93 4.06 -7.81
N GLY A 123 -7.76 4.66 -7.60
CA GLY A 123 -6.51 3.93 -7.47
C GLY A 123 -5.46 4.71 -6.72
N ARG A 124 -4.28 4.12 -6.58
CA ARG A 124 -3.21 4.69 -5.77
C ARG A 124 -1.84 4.44 -6.40
N LEU A 125 -0.95 5.39 -6.20
CA LEU A 125 0.45 5.33 -6.62
C LEU A 125 1.35 5.51 -5.38
N VAL A 126 2.39 4.67 -5.26
CA VAL A 126 3.42 4.80 -4.23
C VAL A 126 4.78 4.73 -4.89
N ILE A 127 5.58 5.78 -4.74
CA ILE A 127 6.92 5.86 -5.31
C ILE A 127 7.91 6.13 -4.18
N ARG A 128 8.94 5.30 -4.10
CA ARG A 128 9.99 5.47 -3.08
C ARG A 128 11.28 4.82 -3.51
N TYR A 129 12.39 5.35 -3.05
CA TYR A 129 13.66 4.65 -3.17
C TYR A 129 13.75 3.46 -2.21
N SER A 130 14.43 2.40 -2.67
CA SER A 130 14.88 1.34 -1.78
C SER A 130 15.91 1.92 -0.77
N GLY A 131 15.82 1.47 0.49
CA GLY A 131 16.79 1.86 1.52
C GLY A 131 18.19 1.37 1.21
N THR A 132 18.29 0.12 0.72
CA THR A 132 19.55 -0.61 0.57
C THR A 132 20.07 -0.68 -0.87
N GLU A 133 19.22 -0.44 -1.88
CA GLU A 133 19.57 -0.61 -3.28
C GLU A 133 19.45 0.71 -4.07
N PRO A 134 20.20 0.88 -5.16
CA PRO A 134 20.02 1.99 -6.10
C PRO A 134 18.80 1.74 -7.00
N LEU A 135 17.63 1.65 -6.38
CA LEU A 135 16.37 1.25 -7.01
C LEU A 135 15.26 2.20 -6.59
N LEU A 136 14.58 2.79 -7.58
CA LEU A 136 13.31 3.48 -7.38
C LEU A 136 12.18 2.45 -7.54
N ARG A 137 11.38 2.27 -6.51
CA ARG A 137 10.23 1.38 -6.50
C ARG A 137 8.98 2.17 -6.87
N ILE A 138 8.22 1.65 -7.81
CA ILE A 138 6.96 2.20 -8.29
C ILE A 138 5.90 1.14 -8.04
N MET A 139 4.94 1.43 -7.19
CA MET A 139 3.78 0.58 -6.94
C MET A 139 2.52 1.35 -7.30
N ALA A 140 1.67 0.74 -8.10
CA ALA A 140 0.35 1.28 -8.37
C ALA A 140 -0.71 0.18 -8.25
N GLU A 141 -1.90 0.57 -7.86
CA GLU A 141 -3.05 -0.31 -7.71
C GLU A 141 -4.35 0.42 -8.04
N GLY A 142 -5.32 -0.32 -8.54
CA GLY A 142 -6.63 0.20 -8.93
C GLY A 142 -7.49 -0.90 -9.55
N PRO A 143 -8.79 -0.68 -9.77
CA PRO A 143 -9.72 -1.70 -10.24
C PRO A 143 -9.45 -2.18 -11.67
N ASP A 144 -8.79 -1.36 -12.51
CA ASP A 144 -8.47 -1.70 -13.90
C ASP A 144 -6.99 -2.07 -14.05
N ALA A 145 -6.72 -3.37 -14.19
CA ALA A 145 -5.37 -3.91 -14.34
C ALA A 145 -4.62 -3.36 -15.57
N THR A 146 -5.33 -3.09 -16.67
CA THR A 146 -4.74 -2.57 -17.91
C THR A 146 -4.28 -1.13 -17.69
N LYS A 147 -5.13 -0.33 -17.08
CA LYS A 147 -4.81 1.05 -16.70
C LYS A 147 -3.62 1.12 -15.74
N VAL A 148 -3.61 0.26 -14.71
CA VAL A 148 -2.50 0.20 -13.74
C VAL A 148 -1.17 -0.09 -14.44
N LYS A 149 -1.15 -1.10 -15.33
CA LYS A 149 0.06 -1.45 -16.12
C LYS A 149 0.53 -0.32 -17.02
N SER A 150 -0.41 0.32 -17.77
CA SER A 150 -0.09 1.43 -18.67
C SER A 150 0.51 2.60 -17.91
N VAL A 151 -0.13 3.02 -16.82
CA VAL A 151 0.35 4.16 -16.00
C VAL A 151 1.74 3.90 -15.43
N VAL A 152 1.99 2.71 -14.88
CA VAL A 152 3.31 2.35 -14.34
C VAL A 152 4.37 2.32 -15.42
N GLY A 153 4.06 1.72 -16.60
CA GLY A 153 5.00 1.64 -17.71
C GLY A 153 5.41 3.02 -18.24
N GLU A 154 4.44 3.90 -18.47
CA GLU A 154 4.68 5.26 -18.95
C GLU A 154 5.45 6.11 -17.93
N LEU A 155 5.05 6.01 -16.65
CA LEU A 155 5.73 6.73 -15.57
C LEU A 155 7.18 6.26 -15.41
N LYS A 156 7.40 4.94 -15.43
CA LYS A 156 8.75 4.36 -15.35
C LYS A 156 9.65 4.84 -16.48
N ALA A 157 9.14 4.90 -17.72
CA ALA A 157 9.87 5.41 -18.86
C ALA A 157 10.23 6.89 -18.67
N GLY A 158 9.25 7.75 -18.39
CA GLY A 158 9.48 9.18 -18.17
C GLY A 158 10.42 9.48 -17.01
N LEU A 159 10.28 8.77 -15.88
CA LEU A 159 11.21 8.92 -14.75
C LEU A 159 12.62 8.42 -15.10
N GLY A 160 12.73 7.36 -15.90
CA GLY A 160 14.01 6.81 -16.35
C GLY A 160 14.82 7.82 -17.15
N ASP A 161 14.18 8.48 -18.11
CA ASP A 161 14.81 9.51 -18.94
C ASP A 161 15.29 10.69 -18.09
N VAL A 162 14.40 11.29 -17.29
CA VAL A 162 14.69 12.47 -16.48
C VAL A 162 15.76 12.19 -15.40
N ILE A 163 15.67 11.05 -14.69
CA ILE A 163 16.64 10.71 -13.65
C ILE A 163 18.02 10.44 -14.26
N THR A 164 18.08 9.86 -15.46
CA THR A 164 19.33 9.64 -16.17
C THR A 164 20.00 10.96 -16.54
N GLU A 165 19.26 11.89 -17.14
CA GLU A 165 19.76 13.23 -17.47
C GLU A 165 20.29 13.96 -16.23
N LEU A 166 19.49 14.05 -15.17
CA LEU A 166 19.88 14.72 -13.92
C LEU A 166 21.06 14.04 -13.19
N SER A 167 21.32 12.77 -13.50
CA SER A 167 22.46 12.05 -12.93
C SER A 167 23.77 12.36 -13.65
N ILE A 168 23.69 12.82 -14.90
CA ILE A 168 24.84 13.18 -15.75
C ILE A 168 25.25 14.65 -15.52
N GLU A 169 24.27 15.55 -15.39
CA GLU A 169 24.54 16.99 -15.25
C GLU A 169 25.25 17.39 -13.94
N LYS A 170 25.25 16.53 -12.93
CA LYS A 170 25.84 16.76 -11.60
C LYS A 170 27.05 15.90 -11.29
N GLY A 171 27.66 15.31 -12.28
CA GLY A 171 28.94 14.57 -12.22
C GLY A 171 30.06 15.40 -12.85
#